data_ce83efbed56de6b877b1bdcc8a387e27
#
_entry.id   ce83efbed56de6b877b1bdcc8a387e27
#
_cell.length_a   1.000
_cell.length_b   1.000
_cell.length_c   1.000
_cell.angle_alpha   90.00
_cell.angle_beta   90.00
_cell.angle_gamma   90.00
#
_symmetry.space_group_name_H-M   'P 1'
#
loop_
_entity.id
_entity.type
_entity.pdbx_description
1 polymer ?
#
loop_
_entity_poly.entity_id
_entity_poly.type
_entity_poly.pdbx_seq_one_letter_code
_entity_poly.pdbx_strand_id
1 'polypeptide(L)'
;MASQAWVAERAIPLLKKKPSMDPKAIQEALQDKYKIQINYQTVVYGRQRAADKLFGKWDDSFDWLYRFKAEVDMRSPGSILEIDTETMEDKVHFKRFFYCFKAAIDGFRYGYRSYISIDSTALNGL
;
A
#
# COMPACT_ATOMS: atom_id res chain seq x y z
N MET A 1 -27.33 -14.35 -9.69
CA MET A 1 -26.74 -13.75 -8.47
C MET A 1 -25.34 -13.23 -8.80
N ALA A 2 -25.00 -12.05 -8.36
CA ALA A 2 -23.69 -11.49 -8.62
C ALA A 2 -22.57 -12.27 -7.90
N SER A 3 -21.53 -12.69 -8.62
CA SER A 3 -20.36 -13.36 -8.07
C SER A 3 -19.29 -12.38 -7.63
N GLN A 4 -18.31 -12.87 -6.86
CA GLN A 4 -17.14 -12.06 -6.49
C GLN A 4 -16.38 -11.56 -7.72
N ALA A 5 -16.25 -12.37 -8.76
CA ALA A 5 -15.61 -11.98 -10.00
C ALA A 5 -16.38 -10.85 -10.72
N TRP A 6 -17.69 -10.94 -10.77
CA TRP A 6 -18.55 -9.92 -11.35
C TRP A 6 -18.41 -8.58 -10.60
N VAL A 7 -18.43 -8.63 -9.27
CA VAL A 7 -18.21 -7.44 -8.44
C VAL A 7 -16.80 -6.87 -8.66
N ALA A 8 -15.78 -7.72 -8.70
CA ALA A 8 -14.40 -7.29 -8.90
C ALA A 8 -14.21 -6.51 -10.20
N GLU A 9 -14.75 -7.01 -11.32
CA GLU A 9 -14.66 -6.32 -12.61
C GLU A 9 -15.29 -4.92 -12.56
N ARG A 10 -16.40 -4.78 -11.87
CA ARG A 10 -17.14 -3.52 -11.80
C ARG A 10 -16.64 -2.57 -10.73
N ALA A 11 -15.95 -3.10 -9.73
CA ALA A 11 -15.29 -2.30 -8.71
C ALA A 11 -14.00 -1.63 -9.22
N ILE A 12 -13.33 -2.19 -10.21
CA ILE A 12 -12.08 -1.65 -10.76
C ILE A 12 -12.21 -0.18 -11.18
N PRO A 13 -13.20 0.25 -12.01
CA PRO A 13 -13.34 1.65 -12.36
C PRO A 13 -13.62 2.56 -11.16
N LEU A 14 -14.35 2.07 -10.16
CA LEU A 14 -14.65 2.80 -8.94
C LEU A 14 -13.40 3.03 -8.10
N LEU A 15 -12.59 1.99 -7.91
CA LEU A 15 -11.33 2.05 -7.17
C LEU A 15 -10.26 2.88 -7.88
N LYS A 16 -10.27 2.94 -9.21
CA LYS A 16 -9.39 3.83 -9.96
C LYS A 16 -9.68 5.30 -9.66
N LYS A 17 -10.95 5.64 -9.46
CA LYS A 17 -11.37 7.02 -9.10
C LYS A 17 -11.12 7.32 -7.63
N LYS A 18 -11.41 6.37 -6.76
CA LYS A 18 -11.29 6.51 -5.32
C LYS A 18 -10.75 5.21 -4.70
N PRO A 19 -9.42 5.08 -4.59
CA PRO A 19 -8.80 3.83 -4.05
C PRO A 19 -9.25 3.46 -2.64
N SER A 20 -9.64 4.44 -1.82
CA SER A 20 -10.11 4.24 -0.45
C SER A 20 -11.62 3.98 -0.33
N MET A 21 -12.32 3.75 -1.44
CA MET A 21 -13.76 3.48 -1.42
C MET A 21 -14.07 2.22 -0.62
N ASP A 22 -14.96 2.33 0.36
CA ASP A 22 -15.28 1.22 1.23
C ASP A 22 -16.25 0.23 0.55
N PRO A 23 -16.36 -1.01 1.06
CA PRO A 23 -17.24 -2.01 0.46
C PRO A 23 -18.72 -1.60 0.44
N LYS A 24 -19.18 -0.88 1.45
CA LYS A 24 -20.56 -0.43 1.53
C LYS A 24 -20.89 0.56 0.41
N ALA A 25 -20.00 1.52 0.15
CA ALA A 25 -20.17 2.48 -0.93
C ALA A 25 -20.17 1.79 -2.31
N ILE A 26 -19.34 0.77 -2.49
CA ILE A 26 -19.33 -0.05 -3.71
C ILE A 26 -20.65 -0.82 -3.85
N GLN A 27 -21.13 -1.43 -2.78
CA GLN A 27 -22.40 -2.14 -2.76
C GLN A 27 -23.56 -1.23 -3.19
N GLU A 28 -23.67 -0.06 -2.59
CA GLU A 28 -24.70 0.92 -2.90
C GLU A 28 -24.63 1.38 -4.36
N ALA A 29 -23.43 1.71 -4.84
CA ALA A 29 -23.22 2.14 -6.22
C ALA A 29 -23.61 1.07 -7.25
N LEU A 30 -23.23 -0.19 -7.02
CA LEU A 30 -23.56 -1.28 -7.92
C LEU A 30 -25.03 -1.68 -7.86
N GLN A 31 -25.62 -1.72 -6.66
CA GLN A 31 -27.05 -2.00 -6.51
C GLN A 31 -27.92 -0.94 -7.19
N ASP A 32 -27.53 0.31 -7.06
CA ASP A 32 -28.25 1.42 -7.71
C ASP A 32 -28.13 1.38 -9.23
N LYS A 33 -26.91 1.17 -9.74
CA LYS A 33 -26.63 1.16 -11.18
C LYS A 33 -27.28 -0.03 -11.91
N TYR A 34 -27.22 -1.21 -11.33
CA TYR A 34 -27.67 -2.44 -11.98
C TYR A 34 -29.05 -2.94 -11.49
N LYS A 35 -29.62 -2.25 -10.50
CA LYS A 35 -30.94 -2.59 -9.93
C LYS A 35 -31.06 -4.04 -9.44
N ILE A 36 -29.98 -4.51 -8.79
CA ILE A 36 -29.90 -5.87 -8.21
C ILE A 36 -29.47 -5.77 -6.75
N GLN A 37 -29.73 -6.85 -6.01
CA GLN A 37 -29.25 -7.00 -4.66
C GLN A 37 -27.95 -7.81 -4.64
N ILE A 38 -26.97 -7.35 -3.89
CA ILE A 38 -25.66 -7.99 -3.78
C ILE A 38 -25.36 -8.22 -2.30
N ASN A 39 -24.95 -9.43 -1.97
CA ASN A 39 -24.52 -9.76 -0.61
C ASN A 39 -23.28 -8.97 -0.24
N TYR A 40 -23.27 -8.39 0.97
CA TYR A 40 -22.16 -7.58 1.45
C TYR A 40 -20.80 -8.32 1.44
N GLN A 41 -20.79 -9.59 1.86
CA GLN A 41 -19.56 -10.40 1.83
C GLN A 41 -19.03 -10.58 0.41
N THR A 42 -19.91 -10.77 -0.56
CA THR A 42 -19.53 -10.83 -1.98
C THR A 42 -18.86 -9.53 -2.42
N VAL A 43 -19.36 -8.38 -1.97
CA VAL A 43 -18.77 -7.07 -2.26
C VAL A 43 -17.41 -6.91 -1.58
N VAL A 44 -17.26 -7.34 -0.33
CA VAL A 44 -15.98 -7.29 0.40
C VAL A 44 -14.90 -8.08 -0.35
N TYR A 45 -15.18 -9.33 -0.71
CA TYR A 45 -14.24 -10.17 -1.44
C TYR A 45 -13.99 -9.65 -2.87
N GLY A 46 -15.03 -9.18 -3.55
CA GLY A 46 -14.91 -8.59 -4.88
C GLY A 46 -14.04 -7.33 -4.88
N ARG A 47 -14.22 -6.47 -3.88
CA ARG A 47 -13.36 -5.29 -3.69
C ARG A 47 -11.91 -5.68 -3.47
N GLN A 48 -11.66 -6.68 -2.61
CA GLN A 48 -10.30 -7.13 -2.35
C GLN A 48 -9.63 -7.67 -3.62
N ARG A 49 -10.34 -8.47 -4.41
CA ARG A 49 -9.82 -8.95 -5.71
C ARG A 49 -9.52 -7.82 -6.68
N ALA A 50 -10.38 -6.81 -6.73
CA ALA A 50 -10.16 -5.63 -7.57
C ALA A 50 -8.95 -4.82 -7.11
N ALA A 51 -8.80 -4.60 -5.81
CA ALA A 51 -7.65 -3.92 -5.23
C ALA A 51 -6.34 -4.67 -5.49
N ASP A 52 -6.32 -6.00 -5.30
CA ASP A 52 -5.16 -6.83 -5.59
C ASP A 52 -4.76 -6.76 -7.07
N LYS A 53 -5.73 -6.70 -7.97
CA LYS A 53 -5.48 -6.58 -9.41
C LYS A 53 -4.93 -5.21 -9.79
N LEU A 54 -5.40 -4.14 -9.15
CA LEU A 54 -4.99 -2.77 -9.45
C LEU A 54 -3.67 -2.37 -8.81
N PHE A 55 -3.46 -2.78 -7.56
CA PHE A 55 -2.37 -2.27 -6.72
C PHE A 55 -1.37 -3.36 -6.32
N GLY A 56 -1.64 -4.62 -6.67
CA GLY A 56 -0.90 -5.77 -6.19
C GLY A 56 -1.33 -6.18 -4.77
N LYS A 57 -0.88 -7.33 -4.35
CA LYS A 57 -1.17 -7.84 -3.01
C LYS A 57 -0.38 -7.07 -1.97
N TRP A 58 -0.99 -6.82 -0.82
CA TRP A 58 -0.36 -6.14 0.30
C TRP A 58 0.98 -6.77 0.70
N ASP A 59 1.01 -8.09 0.83
CA ASP A 59 2.21 -8.82 1.23
C ASP A 59 3.34 -8.68 0.20
N ASP A 60 3.03 -8.72 -1.09
CA ASP A 60 3.99 -8.59 -2.16
C ASP A 60 4.63 -7.19 -2.20
N SER A 61 3.94 -6.17 -1.69
CA SER A 61 4.44 -4.80 -1.66
C SER A 61 5.70 -4.64 -0.81
N PHE A 62 5.88 -5.48 0.22
CA PHE A 62 7.07 -5.44 1.05
C PHE A 62 8.33 -5.93 0.34
N ASP A 63 8.21 -6.80 -0.65
CA ASP A 63 9.33 -7.24 -1.48
C ASP A 63 9.90 -6.09 -2.31
N TRP A 64 9.07 -5.14 -2.71
CA TRP A 64 9.50 -3.94 -3.43
C TRP A 64 10.37 -3.02 -2.59
N LEU A 65 10.27 -3.05 -1.26
CA LEU A 65 11.14 -2.27 -0.38
C LEU A 65 12.60 -2.69 -0.52
N TYR A 66 12.87 -3.99 -0.65
CA TYR A 66 14.23 -4.49 -0.86
C TYR A 66 14.78 -4.05 -2.21
N ARG A 67 13.96 -4.05 -3.25
CA ARG A 67 14.34 -3.54 -4.58
C ARG A 67 14.58 -2.04 -4.54
N PHE A 68 13.71 -1.30 -3.86
CA PHE A 68 13.88 0.14 -3.66
C PHE A 68 15.16 0.46 -2.90
N LYS A 69 15.45 -0.28 -1.82
CA LYS A 69 16.71 -0.15 -1.08
C LYS A 69 17.92 -0.36 -1.98
N ALA A 70 17.94 -1.44 -2.75
CA ALA A 70 19.04 -1.73 -3.67
C ALA A 70 19.24 -0.61 -4.70
N GLU A 71 18.17 -0.07 -5.25
CA GLU A 71 18.22 1.02 -6.22
C GLU A 71 18.76 2.32 -5.61
N VAL A 72 18.35 2.64 -4.39
CA VAL A 72 18.84 3.82 -3.67
C VAL A 72 20.32 3.65 -3.29
N ASP A 73 20.71 2.47 -2.81
CA ASP A 73 22.11 2.19 -2.47
C ASP A 73 23.03 2.37 -3.70
N MET A 74 22.53 2.04 -4.88
CA MET A 74 23.28 2.19 -6.13
C MET A 74 23.31 3.64 -6.64
N ARG A 75 22.17 4.34 -6.60
CA ARG A 75 22.02 5.68 -7.19
C ARG A 75 22.34 6.83 -6.24
N SER A 76 22.20 6.60 -4.96
CA SER A 76 22.48 7.60 -3.92
C SER A 76 23.30 6.99 -2.79
N PRO A 77 24.59 6.66 -3.07
CA PRO A 77 25.47 6.06 -2.06
C PRO A 77 25.59 6.96 -0.84
N GLY A 78 25.55 6.36 0.34
CA GLY A 78 25.59 7.09 1.61
C GLY A 78 24.21 7.41 2.20
N SER A 79 23.12 7.15 1.47
CA SER A 79 21.77 7.14 2.04
C SER A 79 21.59 5.95 2.98
N ILE A 80 20.74 6.11 3.98
CA ILE A 80 20.44 5.07 4.97
C ILE A 80 19.01 4.59 4.75
N LEU A 81 18.85 3.31 4.40
CA LEU A 81 17.58 2.64 4.28
C LEU A 81 17.66 1.34 5.08
N GLU A 82 16.82 1.21 6.09
CA GLU A 82 16.78 0.03 6.95
C GLU A 82 15.37 -0.57 6.96
N ILE A 83 15.30 -1.87 6.73
CA ILE A 83 14.07 -2.63 6.76
C ILE A 83 14.19 -3.61 7.93
N ASP A 84 13.41 -3.35 8.98
CA ASP A 84 13.34 -4.25 10.12
C ASP A 84 12.25 -5.28 9.92
N THR A 85 12.60 -6.51 10.21
CA THR A 85 11.68 -7.64 10.16
C THR A 85 11.70 -8.39 11.48
N GLU A 86 10.67 -9.17 11.73
CA GLU A 86 10.64 -10.10 12.85
C GLU A 86 10.17 -11.47 12.38
N THR A 87 10.69 -12.51 13.00
CA THR A 87 10.32 -13.89 12.69
C THR A 87 9.30 -14.38 13.71
N MET A 88 8.11 -14.74 13.24
CA MET A 88 7.03 -15.33 14.03
C MET A 88 6.55 -16.59 13.33
N GLU A 89 6.48 -17.71 14.06
CA GLU A 89 6.01 -18.99 13.52
C GLU A 89 6.73 -19.39 12.22
N ASP A 90 8.06 -19.25 12.19
CA ASP A 90 8.92 -19.52 11.03
C ASP A 90 8.65 -18.67 9.78
N LYS A 91 7.86 -17.59 9.95
CA LYS A 91 7.60 -16.63 8.89
C LYS A 91 8.23 -15.28 9.22
N VAL A 92 8.77 -14.64 8.19
CA VAL A 92 9.36 -13.30 8.29
C VAL A 92 8.27 -12.27 8.06
N HIS A 93 8.06 -11.40 9.04
CA HIS A 93 7.09 -10.32 8.99
C HIS A 93 7.79 -8.96 8.93
N PHE A 94 7.28 -8.08 8.10
CA PHE A 94 7.72 -6.68 8.09
C PHE A 94 7.35 -6.01 9.41
N LYS A 95 8.29 -5.25 9.97
CA LYS A 95 8.10 -4.51 11.21
C LYS A 95 8.09 -3.00 10.99
N ARG A 96 9.14 -2.48 10.39
CA ARG A 96 9.26 -1.06 10.08
C ARG A 96 10.28 -0.80 8.98
N PHE A 97 10.18 0.37 8.38
CA PHE A 97 11.08 0.87 7.36
C PHE A 97 11.55 2.27 7.76
N PHE A 98 12.84 2.46 7.75
CA PHE A 98 13.47 3.77 7.99
C PHE A 98 14.27 4.17 6.76
N TYR A 99 14.19 5.44 6.39
CA TYR A 99 15.04 5.98 5.34
C TYR A 99 15.50 7.40 5.66
N CYS A 100 16.73 7.69 5.25
CA CYS A 100 17.32 9.03 5.28
C CYS A 100 18.23 9.19 4.05
N PHE A 101 17.87 10.05 3.14
CA PHE A 101 18.66 10.25 1.94
C PHE A 101 19.93 11.01 2.23
N LYS A 102 21.02 10.69 1.49
CA LYS A 102 22.32 11.35 1.64
C LYS A 102 22.23 12.86 1.53
N ALA A 103 21.40 13.39 0.63
CA ALA A 103 21.19 14.82 0.50
C ALA A 103 20.71 15.48 1.80
N ALA A 104 19.83 14.82 2.54
CA ALA A 104 19.36 15.29 3.84
C ALA A 104 20.46 15.22 4.91
N ILE A 105 21.26 14.17 4.89
CA ILE A 105 22.42 13.99 5.79
C ILE A 105 23.45 15.09 5.55
N ASP A 106 23.79 15.35 4.28
CA ASP A 106 24.75 16.39 3.90
C ASP A 106 24.21 17.79 4.23
N GLY A 107 22.92 18.02 4.00
CA GLY A 107 22.27 19.28 4.37
C GLY A 107 22.34 19.56 5.88
N PHE A 108 22.20 18.54 6.71
CA PHE A 108 22.39 18.67 8.16
C PHE A 108 23.84 18.94 8.54
N ARG A 109 24.81 18.21 7.94
CA ARG A 109 26.24 18.34 8.30
C ARG A 109 26.87 19.63 7.81
N TYR A 110 26.52 20.05 6.59
CA TYR A 110 27.17 21.16 5.90
C TYR A 110 26.25 22.35 5.63
N GLY A 111 24.96 22.21 6.00
CA GLY A 111 23.98 23.27 5.84
C GLY A 111 24.07 24.34 6.93
N TYR A 112 23.40 25.46 6.71
CA TYR A 112 23.39 26.58 7.63
C TYR A 112 22.52 26.39 8.87
N ARG A 113 21.72 25.32 8.93
CA ARG A 113 20.83 25.06 10.06
C ARG A 113 20.95 23.62 10.54
N SER A 114 21.33 23.46 11.80
CA SER A 114 21.34 22.15 12.47
C SER A 114 19.92 21.81 12.94
N TYR A 115 19.05 21.41 12.00
CA TYR A 115 17.68 21.05 12.30
C TYR A 115 17.39 19.64 11.79
N ILE A 116 16.80 18.80 12.66
CA ILE A 116 16.34 17.46 12.32
C ILE A 116 14.84 17.37 12.64
N SER A 117 14.07 16.90 11.67
CA SER A 117 12.69 16.49 11.85
C SER A 117 12.56 15.00 11.57
N ILE A 118 11.98 14.26 12.49
CA ILE A 118 11.69 12.85 12.36
C ILE A 118 10.19 12.66 12.45
N ASP A 119 9.61 12.05 11.46
CA ASP A 119 8.18 11.75 11.40
C ASP A 119 7.95 10.28 11.14
N SER A 120 6.83 9.77 11.63
CA SER A 120 6.43 8.39 11.45
C SER A 120 4.97 8.29 11.02
N THR A 121 4.67 7.28 10.23
CA THR A 121 3.30 6.99 9.82
C THR A 121 3.02 5.50 9.94
N ALA A 122 1.80 5.16 10.32
CA ALA A 122 1.34 3.78 10.27
C ALA A 122 1.01 3.42 8.82
N LEU A 123 1.46 2.24 8.39
CA LEU A 123 1.14 1.70 7.07
C LEU A 123 -0.21 0.98 7.17
N ASN A 124 -1.19 1.49 6.45
CA ASN A 124 -2.51 0.90 6.36
C ASN A 124 -2.73 0.36 4.95
N GLY A 125 -3.26 -0.86 4.86
CA GLY A 125 -3.72 -1.41 3.58
C GLY A 125 -4.91 -0.64 3.01
N LEU A 126 -5.07 -0.69 1.71
CA LEU A 126 -6.22 -0.11 0.99
C LEU A 126 -7.44 -1.04 1.03
#